data_1e1674a75b533a0d81c4c8f26ab42d84
#
_entry.id   1e1674a75b533a0d81c4c8f26ab42d84
#
_cell.length_a   1.000
_cell.length_b   1.000
_cell.length_c   1.000
_cell.angle_alpha   90.00
_cell.angle_beta   90.00
_cell.angle_gamma   90.00
#
_symmetry.space_group_name_H-M   'P 1'
#
loop_
_entity.id
_entity.type
_entity.pdbx_description
1 polymer ?
#
loop_
_entity_poly.entity_id
_entity_poly.type
_entity_poly.pdbx_seq_one_letter_code
_entity_poly.pdbx_strand_id
1 'polypeptide(L)'
;MSYVDCVPNNEVICTSEVPSGLKIIENFITEEEEELYIKLFDWVDESNLKNRQVKHYGYEFRYGSNDVDLSSPLPENIPGDCDVLWTRLKNHGIDFRIPDQLTVNKYSPGQGIPSHVDRHSPFGDTILSLSLGSSVVMEWRHYSGKYVPVVLPARSLLVMQGEARYDWQHGIQPRTWDPVIEVRTQTTTDTNSPVRVITSDVTHRQTRISLTFRCTRQGGCECGYSTLCDMAKSEVIEDETASRLEDLHVHQVYEQIAGHFSSTRHKPWPKVVQFLQGAPPGAVVLDLGAGNGKNVLNRNDILQLAGERSGGLLQECKSYVSDVGRADCVRLDLLRAPLRDACADRVICIAVIHHFSSHARRLEAISTIARLLRPAGRALITVWAKDQTKSNYLCKDKQSHESNLHLTVDGVNLPIHENRTQFKHNDLLVPWKLRKIKENKLENQSNTTLLRYYHVFEEGELDELCDFPDLVVEDSFYEEGNWCVVCKKV
;
A
#
# COMPACT_ATOMS: atom_id res chain seq x y z
N MET A 1 -12.06 -8.44 -14.57
CA MET A 1 -13.52 -8.62 -14.34
C MET A 1 -13.86 -10.05 -14.67
N SER A 2 -13.89 -10.92 -13.65
CA SER A 2 -14.42 -12.28 -13.78
C SER A 2 -15.93 -12.16 -13.91
N TYR A 3 -16.51 -12.91 -14.83
CA TYR A 3 -17.91 -12.97 -15.21
C TYR A 3 -18.84 -12.84 -14.02
N VAL A 4 -19.50 -11.71 -13.93
CA VAL A 4 -20.72 -11.52 -13.15
C VAL A 4 -21.84 -11.69 -14.18
N ASP A 5 -22.46 -12.87 -14.21
CA ASP A 5 -23.66 -13.08 -15.00
C ASP A 5 -24.78 -12.23 -14.36
N CYS A 6 -25.17 -11.16 -15.01
CA CYS A 6 -26.32 -10.35 -14.63
C CYS A 6 -27.60 -11.13 -14.91
N VAL A 7 -28.29 -11.59 -13.89
CA VAL A 7 -29.63 -12.17 -13.97
C VAL A 7 -30.67 -11.03 -14.04
N PRO A 8 -31.87 -11.23 -14.67
CA PRO A 8 -32.82 -10.15 -14.97
C PRO A 8 -33.56 -9.59 -13.75
N ASN A 9 -32.95 -9.38 -12.61
CA ASN A 9 -33.53 -8.72 -11.43
C ASN A 9 -32.49 -7.89 -10.63
N ASN A 10 -31.43 -7.40 -11.22
CA ASN A 10 -30.30 -6.74 -10.50
C ASN A 10 -29.60 -7.64 -9.44
N GLU A 11 -29.70 -8.95 -9.54
CA GLU A 11 -28.98 -9.88 -8.70
C GLU A 11 -27.57 -10.14 -9.27
N VAL A 12 -26.55 -10.18 -8.39
CA VAL A 12 -25.16 -10.44 -8.74
C VAL A 12 -24.77 -11.81 -8.23
N ILE A 13 -24.43 -12.75 -9.11
CA ILE A 13 -23.97 -14.09 -8.74
C ILE A 13 -22.45 -14.03 -8.49
N CYS A 14 -22.02 -14.47 -7.32
CA CYS A 14 -20.61 -14.61 -6.95
C CYS A 14 -20.18 -16.07 -6.94
N THR A 15 -18.88 -16.34 -7.07
CA THR A 15 -18.35 -17.68 -6.98
C THR A 15 -18.71 -18.33 -5.64
N SER A 16 -19.06 -19.61 -5.66
CA SER A 16 -19.58 -20.36 -4.50
C SER A 16 -18.49 -20.76 -3.51
N GLU A 17 -17.25 -20.88 -3.96
CA GLU A 17 -16.17 -21.41 -3.14
C GLU A 17 -15.63 -20.33 -2.20
N VAL A 18 -15.84 -20.55 -0.91
CA VAL A 18 -15.13 -19.79 0.14
C VAL A 18 -13.66 -20.19 0.14
N PRO A 19 -12.77 -19.27 0.57
CA PRO A 19 -11.34 -19.61 0.73
C PRO A 19 -11.15 -20.89 1.55
N SER A 20 -10.27 -21.77 1.09
CA SER A 20 -9.88 -22.97 1.86
C SER A 20 -9.33 -22.54 3.23
N GLY A 21 -9.75 -23.20 4.30
CA GLY A 21 -9.39 -22.84 5.66
C GLY A 21 -10.22 -21.72 6.29
N LEU A 22 -11.23 -21.19 5.58
CA LEU A 22 -12.22 -20.28 6.15
C LEU A 22 -13.35 -21.08 6.82
N LYS A 23 -13.59 -20.82 8.11
CA LYS A 23 -14.72 -21.42 8.84
C LYS A 23 -15.44 -20.36 9.66
N ILE A 24 -16.77 -20.39 9.64
CA ILE A 24 -17.62 -19.55 10.47
C ILE A 24 -18.40 -20.46 11.40
N ILE A 25 -18.33 -20.19 12.70
CA ILE A 25 -19.09 -20.88 13.72
C ILE A 25 -20.13 -19.88 14.23
N GLU A 26 -21.36 -20.03 13.78
CA GLU A 26 -22.47 -19.17 14.19
C GLU A 26 -22.90 -19.50 15.63
N ASN A 27 -23.42 -18.49 16.34
CA ASN A 27 -23.85 -18.61 17.74
C ASN A 27 -22.74 -19.24 18.62
N PHE A 28 -21.48 -18.87 18.35
CA PHE A 28 -20.31 -19.36 19.10
C PHE A 28 -20.35 -18.95 20.57
N ILE A 29 -20.97 -17.81 20.87
CA ILE A 29 -21.26 -17.33 22.23
C ILE A 29 -22.78 -17.08 22.38
N THR A 30 -23.25 -17.06 23.65
CA THR A 30 -24.65 -16.72 23.96
C THR A 30 -24.87 -15.20 23.92
N GLU A 31 -26.15 -14.77 24.06
CA GLU A 31 -26.48 -13.34 24.15
C GLU A 31 -25.95 -12.72 25.43
N GLU A 32 -26.01 -13.44 26.54
CA GLU A 32 -25.49 -12.99 27.83
C GLU A 32 -23.96 -12.84 27.78
N GLU A 33 -23.27 -13.75 27.13
CA GLU A 33 -21.82 -13.66 26.92
C GLU A 33 -21.48 -12.48 25.99
N GLU A 34 -22.26 -12.22 24.95
CA GLU A 34 -22.09 -11.07 24.08
C GLU A 34 -22.19 -9.76 24.86
N GLU A 35 -23.24 -9.60 25.69
CA GLU A 35 -23.39 -8.43 26.56
C GLU A 35 -22.19 -8.24 27.51
N LEU A 36 -21.69 -9.36 28.07
CA LEU A 36 -20.51 -9.33 28.91
C LEU A 36 -19.29 -8.81 28.17
N TYR A 37 -19.00 -9.37 27.00
CA TYR A 37 -17.85 -8.94 26.18
C TYR A 37 -17.98 -7.51 25.67
N ILE A 38 -19.20 -7.07 25.27
CA ILE A 38 -19.42 -5.67 24.88
C ILE A 38 -19.08 -4.72 26.05
N LYS A 39 -19.49 -5.05 27.26
CA LYS A 39 -19.18 -4.25 28.48
C LYS A 39 -17.68 -4.30 28.82
N LEU A 40 -17.07 -5.49 28.74
CA LEU A 40 -15.66 -5.71 29.06
C LEU A 40 -14.74 -4.90 28.13
N PHE A 41 -15.12 -4.79 26.85
CA PHE A 41 -14.35 -4.11 25.82
C PHE A 41 -14.96 -2.75 25.42
N ASP A 42 -15.76 -2.13 26.28
CA ASP A 42 -16.23 -0.76 26.09
C ASP A 42 -15.16 0.22 26.61
N TRP A 43 -14.65 1.04 25.72
CA TRP A 43 -13.65 2.07 26.06
C TRP A 43 -13.90 3.33 25.22
N VAL A 44 -13.43 4.44 25.74
CA VAL A 44 -13.32 5.69 24.98
C VAL A 44 -11.92 5.70 24.38
N ASP A 45 -11.85 5.70 23.07
CA ASP A 45 -10.59 5.65 22.32
C ASP A 45 -10.10 7.06 21.99
N GLU A 46 -8.81 7.29 22.25
CA GLU A 46 -8.07 8.47 21.80
C GLU A 46 -7.29 8.19 20.51
N SER A 47 -7.45 6.99 19.89
CA SER A 47 -6.72 6.62 18.68
C SER A 47 -7.08 7.52 17.50
N ASN A 48 -6.07 7.92 16.75
CA ASN A 48 -6.20 8.79 15.58
C ASN A 48 -6.59 8.04 14.29
N LEU A 49 -7.04 6.79 14.36
CA LEU A 49 -7.46 6.03 13.20
C LEU A 49 -8.82 6.54 12.70
N LYS A 50 -8.86 7.10 11.48
CA LYS A 50 -10.06 7.72 10.89
C LYS A 50 -11.23 6.76 10.69
N ASN A 51 -10.98 5.46 10.52
CA ASN A 51 -11.95 4.51 9.99
C ASN A 51 -12.46 3.48 11.01
N ARG A 52 -11.92 3.44 12.23
CA ARG A 52 -12.32 2.58 13.35
C ARG A 52 -11.58 2.97 14.61
N GLN A 53 -12.10 2.53 15.75
CA GLN A 53 -11.38 2.57 17.04
C GLN A 53 -10.65 1.24 17.25
N VAL A 54 -9.45 1.26 17.84
CA VAL A 54 -8.62 0.07 18.04
C VAL A 54 -8.01 0.09 19.44
N LYS A 55 -8.02 -1.06 20.10
CA LYS A 55 -7.29 -1.32 21.34
C LYS A 55 -6.57 -2.67 21.27
N HIS A 56 -5.36 -2.75 21.79
CA HIS A 56 -4.55 -3.97 21.81
C HIS A 56 -4.37 -4.49 23.24
N TYR A 57 -4.22 -5.82 23.38
CA TYR A 57 -3.91 -6.53 24.60
C TYR A 57 -2.81 -7.57 24.34
N GLY A 58 -1.95 -7.81 25.32
CA GLY A 58 -0.81 -8.71 25.21
C GLY A 58 0.34 -8.09 24.44
N TYR A 59 0.19 -7.93 23.14
CA TYR A 59 1.16 -7.26 22.27
C TYR A 59 0.48 -6.23 21.39
N GLU A 60 1.18 -5.10 21.16
CA GLU A 60 0.73 -4.08 20.22
C GLU A 60 1.15 -4.43 18.80
N PHE A 61 0.20 -4.38 17.86
CA PHE A 61 0.52 -4.33 16.44
C PHE A 61 0.77 -2.88 16.04
N ARG A 62 2.00 -2.55 15.68
CA ARG A 62 2.43 -1.20 15.30
C ARG A 62 2.15 -1.00 13.81
N TYR A 63 1.13 -0.21 13.49
CA TYR A 63 0.73 0.05 12.09
C TYR A 63 1.82 0.78 11.29
N GLY A 64 2.74 1.51 11.92
CA GLY A 64 3.87 2.18 11.27
C GLY A 64 4.94 1.21 10.75
N SER A 65 5.35 0.23 11.57
CA SER A 65 6.32 -0.81 11.19
C SER A 65 5.67 -2.07 10.62
N ASN A 66 4.33 -2.18 10.70
CA ASN A 66 3.57 -3.39 10.35
C ASN A 66 4.10 -4.67 11.02
N ASP A 67 4.51 -4.54 12.28
CA ASP A 67 5.14 -5.60 13.04
C ASP A 67 4.73 -5.56 14.52
N VAL A 68 5.14 -6.57 15.26
CA VAL A 68 4.94 -6.71 16.70
C VAL A 68 6.30 -6.75 17.39
N ASP A 69 6.51 -5.85 18.35
CA ASP A 69 7.71 -5.86 19.18
C ASP A 69 7.58 -6.87 20.32
N LEU A 70 8.13 -8.05 20.13
CA LEU A 70 8.10 -9.13 21.13
C LEU A 70 8.91 -8.83 22.39
N SER A 71 9.80 -7.85 22.36
CA SER A 71 10.58 -7.42 23.53
C SER A 71 9.80 -6.48 24.46
N SER A 72 8.66 -5.96 23.98
CA SER A 72 7.87 -4.95 24.68
C SER A 72 6.38 -5.33 24.77
N PRO A 73 6.01 -6.35 25.59
CA PRO A 73 4.62 -6.70 25.81
C PRO A 73 3.85 -5.54 26.46
N LEU A 74 2.57 -5.43 26.15
CA LEU A 74 1.69 -4.46 26.80
C LEU A 74 1.46 -4.81 28.28
N PRO A 75 1.22 -3.80 29.15
CA PRO A 75 0.86 -4.04 30.54
C PRO A 75 -0.46 -4.82 30.71
N GLU A 76 -1.40 -4.65 29.76
CA GLU A 76 -2.69 -5.31 29.78
C GLU A 76 -2.63 -6.62 28.95
N ASN A 77 -2.79 -7.75 29.63
CA ASN A 77 -2.94 -9.06 28.99
C ASN A 77 -4.36 -9.26 28.46
N ILE A 78 -4.56 -10.28 27.62
CA ILE A 78 -5.89 -10.70 27.21
C ILE A 78 -6.70 -11.04 28.48
N PRO A 79 -7.91 -10.46 28.64
CA PRO A 79 -8.73 -10.75 29.83
C PRO A 79 -9.02 -12.23 30.00
N GLY A 80 -8.94 -12.73 31.25
CA GLY A 80 -9.19 -14.14 31.57
C GLY A 80 -10.61 -14.61 31.24
N ASP A 81 -11.58 -13.69 31.12
CA ASP A 81 -12.94 -13.98 30.63
C ASP A 81 -12.93 -14.60 29.21
N CYS A 82 -11.85 -14.44 28.45
CA CYS A 82 -11.69 -15.06 27.12
C CYS A 82 -11.32 -16.56 27.22
N ASP A 83 -10.91 -17.09 28.36
CA ASP A 83 -10.41 -18.47 28.47
C ASP A 83 -11.47 -19.52 28.14
N VAL A 84 -12.74 -19.21 28.37
CA VAL A 84 -13.86 -20.07 27.99
C VAL A 84 -13.93 -20.30 26.49
N LEU A 85 -13.49 -19.34 25.68
CA LEU A 85 -13.48 -19.44 24.21
C LEU A 85 -12.53 -20.57 23.76
N TRP A 86 -11.39 -20.74 24.43
CA TRP A 86 -10.39 -21.75 24.06
C TRP A 86 -10.90 -23.17 24.32
N THR A 87 -11.62 -23.38 25.40
CA THR A 87 -12.26 -24.67 25.70
C THR A 87 -13.33 -24.99 24.66
N ARG A 88 -14.14 -24.00 24.29
CA ARG A 88 -15.19 -24.15 23.28
C ARG A 88 -14.61 -24.43 21.89
N LEU A 89 -13.53 -23.75 21.48
CA LEU A 89 -12.82 -24.01 20.23
C LEU A 89 -12.32 -25.44 20.11
N LYS A 90 -11.73 -26.00 21.16
CA LYS A 90 -11.28 -27.39 21.20
C LYS A 90 -12.44 -28.36 20.94
N ASN A 91 -13.62 -28.08 21.50
CA ASN A 91 -14.84 -28.89 21.28
C ASN A 91 -15.34 -28.84 19.83
N HIS A 92 -15.01 -27.77 19.09
CA HIS A 92 -15.28 -27.66 17.64
C HIS A 92 -14.21 -28.31 16.76
N GLY A 93 -13.19 -28.97 17.36
CA GLY A 93 -12.10 -29.63 16.62
C GLY A 93 -11.20 -28.67 15.85
N ILE A 94 -11.08 -27.42 16.30
CA ILE A 94 -10.16 -26.45 15.72
C ILE A 94 -8.79 -26.64 16.37
N ASP A 95 -7.77 -26.85 15.54
CA ASP A 95 -6.37 -26.86 15.99
C ASP A 95 -5.86 -25.41 16.04
N PHE A 96 -5.39 -25.00 17.23
CA PHE A 96 -4.88 -23.64 17.45
C PHE A 96 -3.96 -23.61 18.67
N ARG A 97 -3.06 -22.64 18.69
CA ARG A 97 -2.34 -22.24 19.92
C ARG A 97 -3.18 -21.21 20.66
N ILE A 98 -3.05 -21.18 22.00
CA ILE A 98 -3.70 -20.14 22.82
C ILE A 98 -3.12 -18.79 22.39
N PRO A 99 -3.97 -17.84 21.97
CA PRO A 99 -3.52 -16.52 21.55
C PRO A 99 -2.85 -15.73 22.68
N ASP A 100 -1.84 -14.97 22.30
CA ASP A 100 -1.09 -14.05 23.19
C ASP A 100 -1.26 -12.58 22.75
N GLN A 101 -1.94 -12.33 21.64
CA GLN A 101 -2.28 -11.01 21.11
C GLN A 101 -3.78 -10.92 20.81
N LEU A 102 -4.42 -9.83 21.26
CA LEU A 102 -5.78 -9.46 20.92
C LEU A 102 -5.83 -8.05 20.39
N THR A 103 -6.44 -7.88 19.22
CA THR A 103 -6.84 -6.57 18.69
C THR A 103 -8.35 -6.45 18.76
N VAL A 104 -8.84 -5.47 19.49
CA VAL A 104 -10.26 -5.11 19.55
C VAL A 104 -10.51 -3.96 18.60
N ASN A 105 -11.38 -4.16 17.60
CA ASN A 105 -11.77 -3.12 16.66
C ASN A 105 -13.25 -2.77 16.87
N LYS A 106 -13.57 -1.48 16.97
CA LYS A 106 -14.94 -0.98 17.09
C LYS A 106 -15.27 -0.14 15.86
N TYR A 107 -16.35 -0.53 15.16
CA TYR A 107 -16.82 0.10 13.93
C TYR A 107 -18.19 0.71 14.15
N SER A 108 -18.34 2.00 13.94
CA SER A 108 -19.65 2.66 13.80
C SER A 108 -20.20 2.45 12.38
N PRO A 109 -21.51 2.62 12.15
CA PRO A 109 -22.07 2.63 10.80
C PRO A 109 -21.33 3.62 9.89
N GLY A 110 -20.97 3.18 8.69
CA GLY A 110 -20.17 3.95 7.75
C GLY A 110 -18.64 3.73 7.86
N GLN A 111 -18.17 3.05 8.90
CA GLN A 111 -16.76 2.68 9.05
C GLN A 111 -16.47 1.29 8.48
N GLY A 112 -15.21 1.01 8.22
CA GLY A 112 -14.74 -0.26 7.66
C GLY A 112 -13.23 -0.42 7.75
N ILE A 113 -12.72 -1.45 7.10
CA ILE A 113 -11.29 -1.71 6.97
C ILE A 113 -11.00 -2.06 5.50
N PRO A 114 -9.99 -1.42 4.87
CA PRO A 114 -9.58 -1.76 3.51
C PRO A 114 -9.27 -3.25 3.35
N SER A 115 -9.32 -3.74 2.11
CA SER A 115 -8.95 -5.11 1.80
C SER A 115 -7.46 -5.32 2.06
N HIS A 116 -7.12 -6.29 2.91
CA HIS A 116 -5.75 -6.60 3.33
C HIS A 116 -5.59 -8.09 3.64
N VAL A 117 -4.35 -8.53 3.74
CA VAL A 117 -3.96 -9.79 4.36
C VAL A 117 -3.28 -9.47 5.68
N ASP A 118 -3.64 -10.16 6.75
CA ASP A 118 -2.90 -10.03 8.01
C ASP A 118 -1.44 -10.44 7.79
N ARG A 119 -0.50 -9.64 8.26
CA ARG A 119 0.94 -9.88 8.07
C ARG A 119 1.30 -11.32 8.43
N HIS A 120 2.14 -11.94 7.60
CA HIS A 120 2.54 -13.34 7.79
C HIS A 120 3.64 -13.48 8.83
N SER A 121 4.60 -12.53 8.85
CA SER A 121 5.78 -12.57 9.71
C SER A 121 5.45 -12.53 11.20
N PRO A 122 4.63 -11.57 11.72
CA PRO A 122 4.47 -11.43 13.17
C PRO A 122 3.47 -12.41 13.77
N PHE A 123 2.65 -13.11 12.94
CA PHE A 123 1.56 -13.91 13.44
C PHE A 123 1.56 -15.35 12.93
N GLY A 124 1.08 -16.26 13.78
CA GLY A 124 0.94 -17.69 13.50
C GLY A 124 -0.12 -18.03 12.46
N ASP A 125 -0.35 -19.34 12.34
CA ASP A 125 -1.10 -19.95 11.24
C ASP A 125 -2.62 -19.85 11.39
N THR A 126 -3.10 -19.51 12.59
CA THR A 126 -4.52 -19.40 12.89
C THR A 126 -4.84 -18.02 13.42
N ILE A 127 -5.80 -17.36 12.80
CA ILE A 127 -6.39 -16.11 13.27
C ILE A 127 -7.87 -16.35 13.58
N LEU A 128 -8.31 -15.86 14.73
CA LEU A 128 -9.68 -16.00 15.21
C LEU A 128 -10.31 -14.61 15.35
N SER A 129 -11.52 -14.42 14.83
CA SER A 129 -12.21 -13.14 14.95
C SER A 129 -13.65 -13.36 15.44
N LEU A 130 -13.93 -12.98 16.69
CA LEU A 130 -15.27 -13.01 17.28
C LEU A 130 -16.00 -11.71 16.97
N SER A 131 -17.19 -11.81 16.36
CA SER A 131 -18.04 -10.66 16.00
C SER A 131 -19.09 -10.41 17.07
N LEU A 132 -19.21 -9.16 17.53
CA LEU A 132 -20.17 -8.70 18.52
C LEU A 132 -21.01 -7.54 17.97
N GLY A 133 -22.26 -7.43 18.41
CA GLY A 133 -23.20 -6.37 18.08
C GLY A 133 -23.85 -6.56 16.71
N SER A 134 -23.36 -5.89 15.69
CA SER A 134 -23.95 -5.95 14.35
C SER A 134 -23.32 -7.02 13.47
N SER A 135 -24.13 -7.71 12.68
CA SER A 135 -23.62 -8.47 11.54
C SER A 135 -23.00 -7.54 10.48
N VAL A 136 -22.08 -8.08 9.67
CA VAL A 136 -21.42 -7.35 8.59
C VAL A 136 -21.11 -8.29 7.44
N VAL A 137 -21.05 -7.74 6.21
CA VAL A 137 -20.49 -8.45 5.06
C VAL A 137 -19.00 -8.16 4.98
N MET A 138 -18.18 -9.21 5.11
CA MET A 138 -16.75 -9.19 4.84
C MET A 138 -16.51 -9.65 3.41
N GLU A 139 -15.77 -8.87 2.65
CA GLU A 139 -15.43 -9.16 1.27
C GLU A 139 -14.08 -9.85 1.18
N TRP A 140 -14.04 -11.00 0.51
CA TRP A 140 -12.83 -11.77 0.26
C TRP A 140 -12.43 -11.66 -1.19
N ARG A 141 -11.16 -11.36 -1.44
CA ARG A 141 -10.60 -11.11 -2.77
C ARG A 141 -9.31 -11.88 -2.94
N HIS A 142 -9.22 -12.62 -4.03
CA HIS A 142 -8.00 -13.31 -4.41
C HIS A 142 -7.34 -12.60 -5.60
N TYR A 143 -6.03 -12.62 -5.71
CA TYR A 143 -5.28 -11.99 -6.81
C TYR A 143 -5.67 -12.56 -8.19
N SER A 144 -6.20 -13.79 -8.27
CA SER A 144 -6.75 -14.36 -9.51
C SER A 144 -8.06 -13.73 -9.98
N GLY A 145 -8.60 -12.73 -9.25
CA GLY A 145 -9.86 -12.07 -9.54
C GLY A 145 -11.09 -12.72 -8.90
N LYS A 146 -10.93 -13.81 -8.13
CA LYS A 146 -12.05 -14.40 -7.37
C LYS A 146 -12.52 -13.42 -6.29
N TYR A 147 -13.84 -13.32 -6.13
CA TYR A 147 -14.50 -12.46 -5.15
C TYR A 147 -15.60 -13.23 -4.43
N VAL A 148 -15.58 -13.21 -3.10
CA VAL A 148 -16.56 -13.91 -2.26
C VAL A 148 -17.01 -13.00 -1.13
N PRO A 149 -18.26 -12.51 -1.12
CA PRO A 149 -18.82 -11.82 0.02
C PRO A 149 -19.32 -12.85 1.05
N VAL A 150 -18.96 -12.63 2.31
CA VAL A 150 -19.29 -13.54 3.43
C VAL A 150 -19.96 -12.75 4.54
N VAL A 151 -21.13 -13.18 4.96
CA VAL A 151 -21.82 -12.59 6.12
C VAL A 151 -21.14 -13.11 7.40
N LEU A 152 -20.77 -12.21 8.28
CA LEU A 152 -20.34 -12.49 9.65
C LEU A 152 -21.46 -12.08 10.60
N PRO A 153 -22.29 -13.01 11.07
CA PRO A 153 -23.33 -12.71 12.05
C PRO A 153 -22.75 -12.22 13.38
N ALA A 154 -23.53 -11.48 14.14
CA ALA A 154 -23.22 -11.25 15.55
C ALA A 154 -23.08 -12.60 16.28
N ARG A 155 -22.26 -12.66 17.29
CA ARG A 155 -21.92 -13.86 18.08
C ARG A 155 -21.27 -15.00 17.27
N SER A 156 -20.83 -14.74 16.04
CA SER A 156 -20.09 -15.72 15.24
C SER A 156 -18.59 -15.60 15.46
N LEU A 157 -17.91 -16.75 15.40
CA LEU A 157 -16.46 -16.82 15.34
C LEU A 157 -16.01 -17.16 13.93
N LEU A 158 -15.22 -16.28 13.35
CA LEU A 158 -14.49 -16.51 12.11
C LEU A 158 -13.14 -17.15 12.44
N VAL A 159 -12.81 -18.27 11.79
CA VAL A 159 -11.52 -18.95 11.85
C VAL A 159 -10.87 -18.83 10.48
N MET A 160 -9.65 -18.34 10.45
CA MET A 160 -8.83 -18.19 9.24
C MET A 160 -7.57 -19.02 9.37
N GLN A 161 -7.41 -20.01 8.50
CA GLN A 161 -6.25 -20.91 8.38
C GLN A 161 -5.92 -21.12 6.90
N GLY A 162 -4.76 -21.69 6.57
CA GLY A 162 -4.39 -22.02 5.20
C GLY A 162 -4.54 -20.85 4.21
N GLU A 163 -5.19 -21.08 3.05
CA GLU A 163 -5.40 -20.04 2.04
C GLU A 163 -6.12 -18.82 2.56
N ALA A 164 -7.17 -19.00 3.37
CA ALA A 164 -7.94 -17.90 3.96
C ALA A 164 -7.05 -16.99 4.84
N ARG A 165 -6.03 -17.55 5.48
CA ARG A 165 -5.08 -16.83 6.33
C ARG A 165 -3.99 -16.11 5.52
N TYR A 166 -3.56 -16.74 4.42
CA TYR A 166 -2.30 -16.38 3.78
C TYR A 166 -2.42 -15.89 2.33
N ASP A 167 -3.47 -16.26 1.61
CA ASP A 167 -3.54 -16.05 0.15
C ASP A 167 -4.75 -15.23 -0.31
N TRP A 168 -5.66 -14.93 0.61
CA TRP A 168 -6.83 -14.12 0.34
C TRP A 168 -6.81 -12.81 1.14
N GLN A 169 -7.05 -11.72 0.44
CA GLN A 169 -7.34 -10.45 1.08
C GLN A 169 -8.77 -10.43 1.60
N HIS A 170 -8.98 -9.78 2.75
CA HIS A 170 -10.29 -9.59 3.33
C HIS A 170 -10.47 -8.14 3.81
N GLY A 171 -11.70 -7.64 3.76
CA GLY A 171 -11.99 -6.26 4.14
C GLY A 171 -13.49 -6.03 4.36
N ILE A 172 -13.82 -4.87 4.93
CA ILE A 172 -15.18 -4.44 5.19
C ILE A 172 -15.36 -3.07 4.56
N GLN A 173 -16.26 -2.97 3.58
CA GLN A 173 -16.54 -1.69 2.90
C GLN A 173 -17.10 -0.65 3.86
N PRO A 174 -16.67 0.62 3.80
CA PRO A 174 -17.18 1.70 4.64
C PRO A 174 -18.57 2.15 4.15
N ARG A 175 -19.62 1.50 4.63
CA ARG A 175 -21.01 1.78 4.28
C ARG A 175 -21.93 1.60 5.50
N THR A 176 -23.12 2.19 5.47
CA THR A 176 -24.10 2.14 6.58
C THR A 176 -25.08 0.97 6.47
N TRP A 177 -25.01 0.21 5.38
CA TRP A 177 -25.86 -0.95 5.10
C TRP A 177 -25.05 -2.03 4.36
N ASP A 178 -25.48 -3.26 4.48
CA ASP A 178 -24.95 -4.40 3.72
C ASP A 178 -26.03 -5.00 2.82
N PRO A 179 -25.67 -5.50 1.63
CA PRO A 179 -26.58 -6.29 0.82
C PRO A 179 -26.91 -7.62 1.53
N VAL A 180 -28.11 -8.11 1.35
CA VAL A 180 -28.48 -9.47 1.76
C VAL A 180 -27.85 -10.47 0.79
N ILE A 181 -27.18 -11.47 1.34
CA ILE A 181 -26.50 -12.53 0.57
C ILE A 181 -27.23 -13.83 0.82
N GLU A 182 -27.79 -14.42 -0.23
CA GLU A 182 -28.42 -15.71 -0.21
C GLU A 182 -27.52 -16.79 -0.77
N VAL A 183 -27.53 -17.97 -0.18
CA VAL A 183 -26.89 -19.17 -0.74
C VAL A 183 -27.95 -19.98 -1.45
N ARG A 184 -27.88 -20.07 -2.77
CA ARG A 184 -28.80 -20.84 -3.61
C ARG A 184 -28.07 -22.02 -4.25
N THR A 185 -28.76 -23.11 -4.53
CA THR A 185 -28.19 -24.22 -5.29
C THR A 185 -28.44 -23.98 -6.76
N GLN A 186 -27.39 -23.83 -7.55
CA GLN A 186 -27.47 -23.78 -9.00
C GLN A 186 -27.30 -25.21 -9.53
N THR A 187 -28.37 -25.72 -10.18
CA THR A 187 -28.35 -27.01 -10.84
C THR A 187 -27.91 -26.80 -12.28
N THR A 188 -26.71 -27.27 -12.64
CA THR A 188 -26.26 -27.43 -14.03
C THR A 188 -26.48 -28.90 -14.41
N THR A 189 -26.39 -29.22 -15.69
CA THR A 189 -26.67 -30.58 -16.23
C THR A 189 -25.90 -31.71 -15.54
N ASP A 190 -24.77 -31.40 -14.88
CA ASP A 190 -23.85 -32.39 -14.30
C ASP A 190 -23.49 -32.15 -12.81
N THR A 191 -23.81 -30.97 -12.22
CA THR A 191 -23.45 -30.68 -10.82
C THR A 191 -24.46 -29.77 -10.12
N ASN A 192 -24.70 -30.06 -8.83
CA ASN A 192 -25.37 -29.15 -7.91
C ASN A 192 -24.31 -28.37 -7.13
N SER A 193 -24.10 -27.10 -7.47
CA SER A 193 -23.12 -26.27 -6.77
C SER A 193 -23.83 -25.12 -6.03
N PRO A 194 -23.46 -24.85 -4.76
CA PRO A 194 -23.97 -23.68 -4.05
C PRO A 194 -23.40 -22.41 -4.70
N VAL A 195 -24.25 -21.42 -4.94
CA VAL A 195 -23.87 -20.08 -5.42
C VAL A 195 -24.30 -19.02 -4.42
N ARG A 196 -23.52 -17.96 -4.28
CA ARG A 196 -23.89 -16.79 -3.49
C ARG A 196 -24.51 -15.75 -4.40
N VAL A 197 -25.71 -15.30 -4.03
CA VAL A 197 -26.46 -14.29 -4.76
C VAL A 197 -26.56 -13.05 -3.88
N ILE A 198 -26.03 -11.94 -4.38
CA ILE A 198 -26.21 -10.63 -3.76
C ILE A 198 -27.57 -10.12 -4.23
N THR A 199 -28.51 -9.96 -3.30
CA THR A 199 -29.86 -9.47 -3.61
C THR A 199 -29.92 -7.94 -3.59
N SER A 200 -31.06 -7.38 -4.01
CA SER A 200 -31.35 -5.95 -3.89
C SER A 200 -31.72 -5.52 -2.47
N ASP A 201 -31.99 -6.46 -1.59
CA ASP A 201 -32.36 -6.20 -0.20
C ASP A 201 -31.14 -5.78 0.61
N VAL A 202 -31.37 -4.98 1.64
CA VAL A 202 -30.29 -4.41 2.46
C VAL A 202 -30.59 -4.58 3.95
N THR A 203 -29.52 -4.77 4.71
CA THR A 203 -29.52 -4.77 6.18
C THR A 203 -28.72 -3.58 6.68
N HIS A 204 -29.32 -2.78 7.57
CA HIS A 204 -28.64 -1.65 8.18
C HIS A 204 -27.64 -2.10 9.25
N ARG A 205 -26.44 -1.55 9.19
CA ARG A 205 -25.41 -1.79 10.20
C ARG A 205 -25.68 -1.01 11.48
N GLN A 206 -25.38 -1.64 12.60
CA GLN A 206 -25.24 -1.02 13.91
C GLN A 206 -23.75 -1.00 14.28
N THR A 207 -23.41 -0.59 15.49
CA THR A 207 -22.05 -0.69 16.01
C THR A 207 -21.61 -2.15 16.07
N ARG A 208 -20.46 -2.45 15.49
CA ARG A 208 -19.81 -3.77 15.52
C ARG A 208 -18.54 -3.71 16.31
N ILE A 209 -18.31 -4.68 17.18
CA ILE A 209 -17.01 -4.91 17.82
C ILE A 209 -16.46 -6.23 17.28
N SER A 210 -15.17 -6.25 16.98
CA SER A 210 -14.45 -7.45 16.53
C SER A 210 -13.30 -7.73 17.47
N LEU A 211 -13.29 -8.90 18.08
CA LEU A 211 -12.21 -9.40 18.90
C LEU A 211 -11.33 -10.30 18.02
N THR A 212 -10.17 -9.80 17.58
CA THR A 212 -9.29 -10.55 16.69
C THR A 212 -8.08 -11.06 17.49
N PHE A 213 -8.04 -12.37 17.68
CA PHE A 213 -7.02 -13.08 18.46
C PHE A 213 -5.98 -13.69 17.53
N ARG A 214 -4.72 -13.55 17.91
CA ARG A 214 -3.55 -14.05 17.16
C ARG A 214 -2.52 -14.63 18.14
N CYS A 215 -1.69 -15.52 17.60
CA CYS A 215 -0.47 -15.93 18.29
C CYS A 215 0.70 -15.20 17.65
N THR A 216 1.52 -14.54 18.45
CA THR A 216 2.76 -13.96 17.95
C THR A 216 3.72 -15.05 17.49
N ARG A 217 4.56 -14.74 16.50
CA ARG A 217 5.55 -15.64 15.92
C ARG A 217 6.95 -15.12 16.18
N GLN A 218 7.85 -16.03 16.53
CA GLN A 218 9.29 -15.76 16.55
C GLN A 218 9.92 -16.43 15.33
N GLY A 219 10.74 -15.70 14.58
CA GLY A 219 11.42 -16.21 13.39
C GLY A 219 10.67 -15.99 12.09
N GLY A 220 11.22 -16.51 11.00
CA GLY A 220 10.70 -16.36 9.66
C GLY A 220 9.35 -17.05 9.42
N CYS A 221 8.60 -16.58 8.43
CA CYS A 221 7.37 -17.22 7.99
C CYS A 221 7.68 -18.35 7.01
N GLU A 222 7.09 -19.53 7.24
CA GLU A 222 7.20 -20.71 6.36
C GLU A 222 5.84 -21.11 5.80
N CYS A 223 4.98 -20.14 5.50
CA CYS A 223 3.59 -20.39 5.11
C CYS A 223 3.43 -21.07 3.73
N GLY A 224 4.44 -21.00 2.86
CA GLY A 224 4.37 -21.53 1.48
C GLY A 224 3.60 -20.64 0.48
N TYR A 225 2.98 -19.54 0.92
CA TYR A 225 2.21 -18.61 0.09
C TYR A 225 3.06 -17.38 -0.27
N SER A 226 3.92 -17.53 -1.28
CA SER A 226 4.92 -16.51 -1.62
C SER A 226 4.33 -15.20 -2.18
N THR A 227 3.14 -15.23 -2.77
CA THR A 227 2.54 -14.08 -3.46
C THR A 227 2.21 -12.90 -2.54
N LEU A 228 1.75 -13.19 -1.32
CA LEU A 228 1.31 -12.17 -0.35
C LEU A 228 2.12 -12.21 0.95
N CYS A 229 3.10 -13.11 1.07
CA CYS A 229 3.92 -13.23 2.26
C CYS A 229 4.94 -12.08 2.32
N ASP A 230 4.89 -11.32 3.39
CA ASP A 230 5.85 -10.25 3.70
C ASP A 230 7.27 -10.79 4.00
N MET A 231 7.37 -12.09 4.34
CA MET A 231 8.64 -12.81 4.50
C MET A 231 8.95 -13.73 3.31
N ALA A 232 7.96 -14.00 2.44
CA ALA A 232 8.32 -14.58 1.17
C ALA A 232 9.33 -13.61 0.61
N LYS A 233 10.53 -14.12 0.42
CA LYS A 233 11.60 -13.39 -0.22
C LYS A 233 11.00 -12.64 -1.42
N SER A 234 10.52 -11.39 -1.26
CA SER A 234 11.03 -10.39 -2.16
C SER A 234 12.49 -10.72 -2.12
N GLU A 235 13.04 -11.29 -3.18
CA GLU A 235 14.46 -11.54 -3.27
C GLU A 235 15.04 -10.30 -2.63
N VAL A 236 15.68 -10.44 -1.46
CA VAL A 236 16.36 -9.30 -0.84
C VAL A 236 17.36 -9.00 -1.90
N ILE A 237 16.98 -8.07 -2.79
CA ILE A 237 17.84 -7.70 -3.90
C ILE A 237 19.08 -7.22 -3.20
N GLU A 238 20.13 -8.02 -3.23
CA GLU A 238 21.40 -7.67 -2.61
C GLU A 238 21.79 -6.29 -3.10
N ASP A 239 22.39 -5.47 -2.26
CA ASP A 239 22.64 -4.06 -2.59
C ASP A 239 23.40 -3.91 -3.91
N GLU A 240 24.27 -4.85 -4.24
CA GLU A 240 24.98 -4.89 -5.52
C GLU A 240 24.02 -5.14 -6.70
N THR A 241 23.13 -6.11 -6.60
CA THR A 241 22.10 -6.38 -7.61
C THR A 241 21.11 -5.23 -7.74
N ALA A 242 20.68 -4.65 -6.60
CA ALA A 242 19.84 -3.44 -6.58
C ALA A 242 20.51 -2.27 -7.30
N SER A 243 21.75 -2.03 -7.01
CA SER A 243 22.54 -0.96 -7.64
C SER A 243 22.68 -1.15 -9.15
N ARG A 244 22.89 -2.40 -9.61
CA ARG A 244 23.00 -2.73 -11.04
C ARG A 244 21.65 -2.60 -11.75
N LEU A 245 20.56 -3.06 -11.12
CA LEU A 245 19.20 -2.93 -11.65
C LEU A 245 18.84 -1.44 -11.84
N GLU A 246 19.16 -0.61 -10.85
CA GLU A 246 18.95 0.84 -10.92
C GLU A 246 19.86 1.48 -11.98
N ASP A 247 21.11 1.05 -12.11
CA ASP A 247 21.99 1.56 -13.14
C ASP A 247 21.44 1.28 -14.55
N LEU A 248 21.01 0.05 -14.82
CA LEU A 248 20.52 -0.38 -16.14
C LEU A 248 19.14 0.19 -16.46
N HIS A 249 18.22 0.17 -15.49
CA HIS A 249 16.80 0.46 -15.70
C HIS A 249 16.31 1.79 -15.10
N VAL A 250 17.21 2.57 -14.48
CA VAL A 250 16.89 3.94 -14.06
C VAL A 250 17.92 4.89 -14.66
N HIS A 251 19.20 4.80 -14.26
CA HIS A 251 20.19 5.82 -14.57
C HIS A 251 20.51 5.89 -16.07
N GLN A 252 20.82 4.76 -16.70
CA GLN A 252 21.12 4.73 -18.14
C GLN A 252 19.89 5.09 -18.98
N VAL A 253 18.68 4.71 -18.52
CA VAL A 253 17.45 5.04 -19.23
C VAL A 253 17.17 6.54 -19.17
N TYR A 254 17.26 7.17 -17.99
CA TYR A 254 17.02 8.61 -17.87
C TYR A 254 18.07 9.44 -18.61
N GLU A 255 19.32 8.96 -18.68
CA GLU A 255 20.34 9.58 -19.50
C GLU A 255 19.95 9.59 -21.00
N GLN A 256 19.41 8.48 -21.51
CA GLN A 256 18.99 8.35 -22.91
C GLN A 256 17.73 9.11 -23.25
N ILE A 257 16.78 9.24 -22.30
CA ILE A 257 15.48 9.87 -22.56
C ILE A 257 15.42 11.34 -22.16
N ALA A 258 16.48 11.94 -21.65
CA ALA A 258 16.49 13.25 -20.99
C ALA A 258 15.75 14.34 -21.78
N GLY A 259 16.08 14.57 -23.05
CA GLY A 259 15.40 15.57 -23.89
C GLY A 259 13.93 15.24 -24.16
N HIS A 260 13.60 13.96 -24.43
CA HIS A 260 12.21 13.55 -24.63
C HIS A 260 11.39 13.61 -23.32
N PHE A 261 12.03 13.29 -22.18
CA PHE A 261 11.41 13.44 -20.86
C PHE A 261 11.09 14.92 -20.57
N SER A 262 12.06 15.81 -20.79
CA SER A 262 11.92 17.25 -20.59
C SER A 262 10.76 17.82 -21.44
N SER A 263 10.66 17.42 -22.71
CA SER A 263 9.59 17.85 -23.63
C SER A 263 8.18 17.40 -23.23
N THR A 264 8.04 16.49 -22.26
CA THR A 264 6.74 15.99 -21.74
C THR A 264 6.38 16.51 -20.36
N ARG A 265 7.25 17.30 -19.71
CA ARG A 265 7.14 17.73 -18.32
C ARG A 265 7.30 19.25 -18.19
N HIS A 266 6.20 20.00 -18.36
CA HIS A 266 6.25 21.46 -18.45
C HIS A 266 5.82 22.21 -17.18
N LYS A 267 5.02 21.59 -16.32
CA LYS A 267 4.43 22.29 -15.17
C LYS A 267 4.66 21.50 -13.88
N PRO A 268 4.98 22.18 -12.76
CA PRO A 268 4.98 21.57 -11.45
C PRO A 268 3.54 21.26 -11.00
N TRP A 269 3.39 20.36 -10.05
CA TRP A 269 2.08 20.07 -9.47
C TRP A 269 1.63 21.15 -8.48
N PRO A 270 0.32 21.42 -8.38
CA PRO A 270 -0.20 22.50 -7.53
C PRO A 270 0.22 22.40 -6.07
N LYS A 271 0.18 21.19 -5.50
CA LYS A 271 0.60 20.94 -4.11
C LYS A 271 2.09 21.17 -3.89
N VAL A 272 2.94 20.82 -4.86
CA VAL A 272 4.38 21.10 -4.81
C VAL A 272 4.62 22.60 -4.81
N VAL A 273 3.95 23.33 -5.69
CA VAL A 273 4.03 24.81 -5.72
C VAL A 273 3.58 25.42 -4.38
N GLN A 274 2.45 24.97 -3.85
CA GLN A 274 1.92 25.44 -2.55
C GLN A 274 2.93 25.18 -1.42
N PHE A 275 3.53 24.00 -1.36
CA PHE A 275 4.53 23.64 -0.37
C PHE A 275 5.77 24.55 -0.45
N LEU A 276 6.27 24.79 -1.66
CA LEU A 276 7.43 25.63 -1.90
C LEU A 276 7.14 27.12 -1.65
N GLN A 277 5.94 27.60 -2.00
CA GLN A 277 5.52 28.96 -1.71
C GLN A 277 5.44 29.25 -0.20
N GLY A 278 5.17 28.24 0.61
CA GLY A 278 5.17 28.33 2.07
C GLY A 278 6.56 28.40 2.71
N ALA A 279 7.66 28.39 1.92
CA ALA A 279 9.01 28.58 2.44
C ALA A 279 9.21 30.06 2.86
N PRO A 280 9.73 30.32 4.09
CA PRO A 280 9.96 31.70 4.54
C PRO A 280 11.10 32.38 3.75
N PRO A 281 11.15 33.71 3.70
CA PRO A 281 12.30 34.43 3.15
C PRO A 281 13.62 34.00 3.81
N GLY A 282 14.66 33.83 3.02
CA GLY A 282 15.98 33.33 3.44
C GLY A 282 16.06 31.80 3.54
N ALA A 283 14.98 31.08 3.27
CA ALA A 283 14.99 29.61 3.33
C ALA A 283 15.91 28.97 2.28
N VAL A 284 16.52 27.87 2.66
CA VAL A 284 17.22 26.95 1.76
C VAL A 284 16.28 25.83 1.33
N VAL A 285 16.08 25.69 0.03
CA VAL A 285 15.20 24.70 -0.61
C VAL A 285 16.04 23.75 -1.45
N LEU A 286 15.90 22.44 -1.21
CA LEU A 286 16.54 21.40 -2.00
C LEU A 286 15.49 20.65 -2.83
N ASP A 287 15.72 20.50 -4.13
CA ASP A 287 14.98 19.59 -5.01
C ASP A 287 15.88 18.38 -5.32
N LEU A 288 15.59 17.23 -4.70
CA LEU A 288 16.38 16.01 -4.82
C LEU A 288 15.80 15.08 -5.88
N GLY A 289 16.46 15.02 -7.04
CA GLY A 289 15.97 14.42 -8.27
C GLY A 289 15.16 15.43 -9.08
N ALA A 290 15.71 16.60 -9.29
CA ALA A 290 15.04 17.75 -9.90
C ALA A 290 14.59 17.53 -11.36
N GLY A 291 15.11 16.49 -12.03
CA GLY A 291 14.80 16.20 -13.42
C GLY A 291 15.16 17.38 -14.33
N ASN A 292 14.15 17.92 -15.01
CA ASN A 292 14.33 19.09 -15.88
C ASN A 292 14.16 20.45 -15.16
N GLY A 293 14.10 20.46 -13.82
CA GLY A 293 14.04 21.70 -13.03
C GLY A 293 12.68 22.38 -12.94
N LYS A 294 11.61 21.76 -13.42
CA LYS A 294 10.26 22.35 -13.50
C LYS A 294 9.68 22.85 -12.15
N ASN A 295 10.20 22.35 -11.02
CA ASN A 295 9.75 22.74 -9.67
C ASN A 295 10.45 24.00 -9.14
N VAL A 296 11.48 24.50 -9.82
CA VAL A 296 12.18 25.73 -9.44
C VAL A 296 11.22 26.91 -9.56
N LEU A 297 11.05 27.65 -8.47
CA LEU A 297 10.19 28.83 -8.43
C LEU A 297 10.93 30.11 -8.76
N ASN A 298 10.25 31.06 -9.39
CA ASN A 298 10.77 32.41 -9.61
C ASN A 298 10.67 33.25 -8.31
N ARG A 299 11.54 32.89 -7.32
CA ARG A 299 11.62 33.57 -6.01
C ARG A 299 13.05 34.01 -5.72
N ASN A 300 13.23 35.30 -5.39
CA ASN A 300 14.54 35.91 -5.10
C ASN A 300 14.93 35.84 -3.64
N ASP A 301 13.97 35.57 -2.80
CA ASP A 301 14.07 35.61 -1.35
C ASP A 301 14.41 34.25 -0.71
N ILE A 302 14.62 33.23 -1.52
CA ILE A 302 15.05 31.89 -1.10
C ILE A 302 16.24 31.40 -1.91
N LEU A 303 17.07 30.54 -1.31
CA LEU A 303 18.13 29.83 -2.00
C LEU A 303 17.58 28.46 -2.48
N GLN A 304 17.56 28.23 -3.79
CA GLN A 304 17.12 26.98 -4.37
C GLN A 304 18.30 26.20 -4.94
N LEU A 305 18.41 24.91 -4.63
CA LEU A 305 19.40 23.99 -5.17
C LEU A 305 18.70 22.81 -5.82
N ALA A 306 18.82 22.67 -7.13
CA ALA A 306 18.31 21.57 -7.92
C ALA A 306 19.37 20.49 -8.08
N GLY A 307 19.20 19.37 -7.39
CA GLY A 307 20.08 18.21 -7.43
C GLY A 307 19.55 17.13 -8.37
N GLU A 308 20.37 16.73 -9.35
CA GLU A 308 20.00 15.71 -10.34
C GLU A 308 21.18 14.78 -10.63
N ARG A 309 20.91 13.46 -10.73
CA ARG A 309 21.96 12.46 -10.98
C ARG A 309 22.29 12.32 -12.46
N SER A 310 21.27 12.30 -13.35
CA SER A 310 21.45 12.20 -14.80
C SER A 310 22.12 13.47 -15.34
N GLY A 311 23.22 13.29 -16.08
CA GLY A 311 23.91 14.40 -16.75
C GLY A 311 23.03 15.06 -17.82
N GLY A 312 22.27 14.24 -18.55
CA GLY A 312 21.36 14.73 -19.58
C GLY A 312 20.21 15.56 -18.99
N LEU A 313 19.54 15.07 -17.93
CA LEU A 313 18.50 15.83 -17.23
C LEU A 313 19.05 17.08 -16.53
N LEU A 314 20.23 17.00 -15.95
CA LEU A 314 20.89 18.16 -15.34
C LEU A 314 21.15 19.27 -16.37
N GLN A 315 21.47 18.92 -17.61
CA GLN A 315 21.65 19.90 -18.68
C GLN A 315 20.31 20.57 -19.04
N GLU A 316 19.22 19.82 -19.13
CA GLU A 316 17.87 20.34 -19.31
C GLU A 316 17.48 21.26 -18.14
N CYS A 317 17.78 20.84 -16.90
CA CYS A 317 17.54 21.63 -15.69
C CYS A 317 18.30 22.97 -15.75
N LYS A 318 19.58 22.95 -16.10
CA LYS A 318 20.40 24.18 -16.22
C LYS A 318 19.81 25.13 -17.26
N SER A 319 19.36 24.61 -18.41
CA SER A 319 18.73 25.43 -19.43
C SER A 319 17.45 26.10 -18.90
N TYR A 320 16.57 25.33 -18.26
CA TYR A 320 15.36 25.86 -17.66
C TYR A 320 15.64 26.90 -16.56
N VAL A 321 16.56 26.59 -15.66
CA VAL A 321 16.96 27.49 -14.55
C VAL A 321 17.60 28.77 -15.07
N SER A 322 18.36 28.75 -16.17
CA SER A 322 18.91 29.95 -16.79
C SER A 322 17.83 30.93 -17.24
N ASP A 323 16.69 30.43 -17.71
CA ASP A 323 15.55 31.25 -18.12
C ASP A 323 14.80 31.82 -16.90
N VAL A 324 14.64 31.03 -15.84
CA VAL A 324 13.98 31.44 -14.58
C VAL A 324 14.94 32.25 -13.68
N GLY A 325 16.24 31.94 -13.72
CA GLY A 325 17.33 32.68 -13.07
C GLY A 325 17.36 32.61 -11.53
N ARG A 326 16.92 31.51 -10.91
CA ARG A 326 16.62 31.50 -9.47
C ARG A 326 17.09 30.25 -8.69
N ALA A 327 17.91 29.41 -9.27
CA ALA A 327 18.45 28.25 -8.59
C ALA A 327 19.86 27.90 -9.08
N ASP A 328 20.62 27.23 -8.23
CA ASP A 328 21.82 26.50 -8.63
C ASP A 328 21.49 25.06 -8.95
N CYS A 329 22.26 24.47 -9.91
CA CYS A 329 22.11 23.08 -10.32
C CYS A 329 23.37 22.30 -9.96
N VAL A 330 23.21 21.16 -9.32
CA VAL A 330 24.31 20.29 -8.93
C VAL A 330 24.07 18.84 -9.34
N ARG A 331 25.12 18.17 -9.82
CA ARG A 331 25.05 16.72 -10.03
C ARG A 331 25.23 16.02 -8.70
N LEU A 332 24.21 15.30 -8.23
CA LEU A 332 24.28 14.54 -6.99
C LEU A 332 23.44 13.25 -7.08
N ASP A 333 23.84 12.27 -6.30
CA ASP A 333 23.07 11.07 -6.01
C ASP A 333 22.35 11.27 -4.67
N LEU A 334 21.04 11.02 -4.63
CA LEU A 334 20.24 11.18 -3.42
C LEU A 334 20.76 10.32 -2.26
N LEU A 335 21.14 9.07 -2.51
CA LEU A 335 21.62 8.16 -1.46
C LEU A 335 22.92 8.66 -0.82
N ARG A 336 23.73 9.37 -1.58
CA ARG A 336 25.05 9.86 -1.14
C ARG A 336 25.20 11.37 -1.36
N ALA A 337 24.13 12.14 -1.08
CA ALA A 337 24.13 13.58 -1.30
C ALA A 337 25.27 14.27 -0.50
N PRO A 338 26.25 14.89 -1.19
CA PRO A 338 27.43 15.46 -0.55
C PRO A 338 27.15 16.87 0.00
N LEU A 339 26.06 17.01 0.69
CA LEU A 339 25.60 18.24 1.32
C LEU A 339 25.74 18.13 2.84
N ARG A 340 25.92 19.27 3.50
CA ARG A 340 26.04 19.32 4.96
C ARG A 340 24.71 18.91 5.62
N ASP A 341 24.84 18.31 6.80
CA ASP A 341 23.69 18.00 7.66
C ASP A 341 22.96 19.29 8.06
N ALA A 342 21.68 19.21 8.28
CA ALA A 342 20.82 20.29 8.74
C ALA A 342 21.01 21.59 7.92
N CYS A 343 21.11 21.48 6.59
CA CYS A 343 21.32 22.63 5.70
C CYS A 343 20.04 23.16 5.05
N ALA A 344 18.92 22.42 5.07
CA ALA A 344 17.71 22.75 4.32
C ALA A 344 16.52 23.07 5.22
N ASP A 345 15.76 24.11 4.88
CA ASP A 345 14.48 24.46 5.49
C ASP A 345 13.32 23.72 4.81
N ARG A 346 13.47 23.42 3.49
CA ARG A 346 12.53 22.65 2.69
C ARG A 346 13.29 21.68 1.80
N VAL A 347 12.78 20.47 1.72
CA VAL A 347 13.24 19.44 0.76
C VAL A 347 12.04 18.99 -0.05
N ILE A 348 12.18 18.86 -1.35
CA ILE A 348 11.24 18.12 -2.19
C ILE A 348 11.95 16.94 -2.85
N CYS A 349 11.23 15.81 -2.93
CA CYS A 349 11.68 14.59 -3.58
C CYS A 349 10.51 14.02 -4.38
N ILE A 350 10.39 14.46 -5.63
CA ILE A 350 9.19 14.30 -6.42
C ILE A 350 9.38 13.19 -7.45
N ALA A 351 8.71 12.05 -7.25
CA ALA A 351 8.74 10.90 -8.15
C ALA A 351 10.17 10.34 -8.35
N VAL A 352 10.91 10.15 -7.24
CA VAL A 352 12.29 9.64 -7.24
C VAL A 352 12.41 8.33 -6.46
N ILE A 353 11.91 8.27 -5.21
CA ILE A 353 12.14 7.14 -4.29
C ILE A 353 11.62 5.82 -4.85
N HIS A 354 10.57 5.85 -5.65
CA HIS A 354 10.03 4.68 -6.34
C HIS A 354 10.98 4.06 -7.39
N HIS A 355 12.12 4.66 -7.65
CA HIS A 355 13.16 4.09 -8.52
C HIS A 355 14.20 3.26 -7.77
N PHE A 356 14.22 3.31 -6.43
CA PHE A 356 15.12 2.47 -5.65
C PHE A 356 14.53 1.07 -5.50
N SER A 357 15.30 0.08 -5.92
CA SER A 357 14.85 -1.28 -6.15
C SER A 357 14.80 -2.15 -4.89
N SER A 358 15.36 -1.70 -3.77
CA SER A 358 15.24 -2.38 -2.49
C SER A 358 14.66 -1.47 -1.41
N HIS A 359 13.98 -2.07 -0.43
CA HIS A 359 13.44 -1.34 0.73
C HIS A 359 14.55 -0.61 1.51
N ALA A 360 15.71 -1.26 1.69
CA ALA A 360 16.86 -0.66 2.36
C ALA A 360 17.33 0.63 1.68
N ARG A 361 17.37 0.65 0.35
CA ARG A 361 17.78 1.83 -0.42
C ARG A 361 16.71 2.94 -0.39
N ARG A 362 15.43 2.56 -0.33
CA ARG A 362 14.34 3.54 -0.09
C ARG A 362 14.45 4.18 1.29
N LEU A 363 14.75 3.40 2.33
CA LEU A 363 15.02 3.91 3.69
C LEU A 363 16.28 4.79 3.73
N GLU A 364 17.35 4.43 3.03
CA GLU A 364 18.57 5.25 2.93
C GLU A 364 18.26 6.63 2.31
N ALA A 365 17.38 6.68 1.32
CA ALA A 365 16.91 7.94 0.74
C ALA A 365 16.14 8.80 1.76
N ILE A 366 15.24 8.21 2.55
CA ILE A 366 14.53 8.92 3.65
C ILE A 366 15.52 9.40 4.71
N SER A 367 16.46 8.54 5.13
CA SER A 367 17.53 8.91 6.08
C SER A 367 18.35 10.11 5.57
N THR A 368 18.69 10.14 4.29
CA THR A 368 19.40 11.27 3.68
C THR A 368 18.54 12.54 3.71
N ILE A 369 17.25 12.46 3.39
CA ILE A 369 16.33 13.61 3.48
C ILE A 369 16.25 14.13 4.93
N ALA A 370 16.09 13.23 5.90
CA ALA A 370 16.06 13.57 7.32
C ALA A 370 17.37 14.25 7.78
N ARG A 371 18.51 13.72 7.36
CA ARG A 371 19.85 14.30 7.65
C ARG A 371 19.99 15.72 7.13
N LEU A 372 19.52 15.99 5.91
CA LEU A 372 19.66 17.29 5.27
C LEU A 372 18.73 18.35 5.84
N LEU A 373 17.58 17.97 6.40
CA LEU A 373 16.63 18.89 7.01
C LEU A 373 17.20 19.50 8.32
N ARG A 374 16.96 20.79 8.51
CA ARG A 374 17.13 21.46 9.81
C ARG A 374 16.05 21.02 10.79
N PRO A 375 16.25 21.16 12.12
CA PRO A 375 15.14 21.07 13.07
C PRO A 375 13.97 21.97 12.64
N ALA A 376 12.75 21.45 12.69
CA ALA A 376 11.53 22.06 12.18
C ALA A 376 11.46 22.25 10.65
N GLY A 377 12.48 21.86 9.89
CA GLY A 377 12.45 21.78 8.42
C GLY A 377 11.43 20.76 7.93
N ARG A 378 10.94 20.92 6.71
CA ARG A 378 9.89 20.06 6.13
C ARG A 378 10.32 19.44 4.81
N ALA A 379 9.91 18.21 4.55
CA ALA A 379 10.05 17.55 3.26
C ALA A 379 8.69 17.23 2.65
N LEU A 380 8.56 17.39 1.32
CA LEU A 380 7.46 16.83 0.54
C LEU A 380 8.02 15.72 -0.35
N ILE A 381 7.53 14.51 -0.15
CA ILE A 381 7.94 13.31 -0.87
C ILE A 381 6.75 12.79 -1.65
N THR A 382 6.96 12.42 -2.93
CA THR A 382 5.91 11.82 -3.74
C THR A 382 6.41 10.58 -4.45
N VAL A 383 5.55 9.55 -4.52
CA VAL A 383 5.83 8.27 -5.18
C VAL A 383 4.62 7.81 -5.98
N TRP A 384 4.83 7.02 -7.02
CA TRP A 384 3.73 6.45 -7.79
C TRP A 384 2.92 5.48 -6.93
N ALA A 385 1.60 5.70 -6.91
CA ALA A 385 0.64 4.81 -6.27
C ALA A 385 0.42 3.56 -7.14
N LYS A 386 0.24 2.40 -6.51
CA LYS A 386 -0.19 1.18 -7.18
C LYS A 386 -1.62 1.31 -7.69
N ASP A 387 -2.52 1.87 -6.88
CA ASP A 387 -3.89 2.16 -7.31
C ASP A 387 -3.95 3.44 -8.15
N GLN A 388 -4.30 3.29 -9.42
CA GLN A 388 -4.44 4.37 -10.39
C GLN A 388 -5.90 4.71 -10.70
N THR A 389 -6.87 4.13 -10.00
CA THR A 389 -8.31 4.30 -10.29
C THR A 389 -8.80 5.73 -10.13
N LYS A 390 -8.16 6.51 -9.27
CA LYS A 390 -8.45 7.93 -8.99
C LYS A 390 -7.60 8.90 -9.82
N SER A 391 -6.86 8.40 -10.82
CA SER A 391 -5.96 9.21 -11.65
C SER A 391 -6.40 9.21 -13.12
N ASN A 392 -5.82 10.13 -13.91
CA ASN A 392 -5.98 10.17 -15.36
C ASN A 392 -5.02 9.20 -16.10
N TYR A 393 -4.34 8.31 -15.37
CA TYR A 393 -3.37 7.39 -15.97
C TYR A 393 -4.05 6.28 -16.76
N LEU A 394 -5.18 5.75 -16.28
CA LEU A 394 -5.87 4.63 -16.90
C LEU A 394 -6.55 5.03 -18.22
N CYS A 395 -6.47 4.17 -19.24
CA CYS A 395 -7.23 4.32 -20.47
C CYS A 395 -8.55 3.54 -20.37
N LYS A 396 -9.68 4.22 -20.52
CA LYS A 396 -11.03 3.63 -20.41
C LYS A 396 -11.30 2.50 -21.40
N ASP A 397 -10.61 2.51 -22.55
CA ASP A 397 -10.83 1.56 -23.66
C ASP A 397 -9.83 0.39 -23.67
N LYS A 398 -8.88 0.37 -22.74
CA LYS A 398 -7.92 -0.73 -22.64
C LYS A 398 -8.37 -1.78 -21.63
N GLN A 399 -8.82 -2.93 -22.14
CA GLN A 399 -8.86 -4.15 -21.35
C GLN A 399 -7.40 -4.60 -21.10
N SER A 400 -7.07 -4.90 -19.83
CA SER A 400 -5.75 -5.45 -19.50
C SER A 400 -5.65 -6.85 -20.12
N HIS A 401 -4.95 -6.97 -21.25
CA HIS A 401 -4.49 -8.27 -21.72
C HIS A 401 -3.37 -8.75 -20.80
N GLU A 402 -3.35 -10.03 -20.49
CA GLU A 402 -2.24 -10.65 -19.78
C GLU A 402 -1.01 -10.67 -20.70
N SER A 403 -0.20 -9.62 -20.66
CA SER A 403 1.14 -9.70 -21.18
C SER A 403 2.00 -10.42 -20.14
N ASN A 404 2.22 -11.72 -20.31
CA ASN A 404 3.17 -12.51 -19.51
C ASN A 404 4.62 -12.18 -19.87
N LEU A 405 4.90 -10.92 -20.20
CA LEU A 405 6.25 -10.49 -20.53
C LEU A 405 7.03 -10.18 -19.25
N HIS A 406 8.09 -10.89 -19.04
CA HIS A 406 9.03 -10.69 -17.95
C HIS A 406 10.43 -10.43 -18.49
N LEU A 407 11.24 -9.74 -17.74
CA LEU A 407 12.67 -9.60 -17.97
C LEU A 407 13.40 -10.01 -16.70
N THR A 408 14.36 -10.92 -16.84
CA THR A 408 15.23 -11.31 -15.73
C THR A 408 16.51 -10.49 -15.78
N VAL A 409 16.80 -9.77 -14.70
CA VAL A 409 18.03 -8.97 -14.53
C VAL A 409 18.74 -9.50 -13.29
N ASP A 410 19.93 -10.06 -13.46
CA ASP A 410 20.78 -10.62 -12.38
C ASP A 410 20.03 -11.59 -11.44
N GLY A 411 19.18 -12.44 -12.00
CA GLY A 411 18.35 -13.39 -11.25
C GLY A 411 17.00 -12.84 -10.78
N VAL A 412 16.80 -11.52 -10.80
CA VAL A 412 15.53 -10.89 -10.44
C VAL A 412 14.58 -10.89 -11.64
N ASN A 413 13.45 -11.56 -11.50
CA ASN A 413 12.43 -11.66 -12.57
C ASN A 413 11.38 -10.58 -12.40
N LEU A 414 11.39 -9.58 -13.29
CA LEU A 414 10.51 -8.40 -13.23
C LEU A 414 9.45 -8.43 -14.34
N PRO A 415 8.16 -8.26 -14.00
CA PRO A 415 7.11 -8.14 -14.99
C PRO A 415 7.21 -6.82 -15.76
N ILE A 416 6.91 -6.86 -17.06
CA ILE A 416 6.83 -5.67 -17.90
C ILE A 416 5.39 -5.16 -17.90
N HIS A 417 5.21 -3.93 -17.41
CA HIS A 417 3.90 -3.29 -17.30
C HIS A 417 3.32 -2.87 -18.66
N GLU A 418 2.05 -3.09 -18.85
CA GLU A 418 1.33 -2.50 -19.97
C GLU A 418 0.88 -1.07 -19.64
N ASN A 419 1.47 -0.07 -20.32
CA ASN A 419 1.17 1.34 -20.08
C ASN A 419 -0.33 1.66 -20.14
N ARG A 420 -0.80 2.48 -19.20
CA ARG A 420 -2.18 2.92 -19.02
C ARG A 420 -3.16 1.83 -18.60
N THR A 421 -2.67 0.79 -17.94
CA THR A 421 -3.46 -0.21 -17.21
C THR A 421 -3.18 -0.10 -15.71
N GLN A 422 -3.99 -0.78 -14.90
CA GLN A 422 -3.77 -0.88 -13.45
C GLN A 422 -2.50 -1.67 -13.15
N PHE A 423 -1.71 -1.23 -12.16
CA PHE A 423 -0.54 -1.96 -11.72
C PHE A 423 -0.93 -3.23 -10.96
N LYS A 424 -0.35 -4.37 -11.38
CA LYS A 424 -0.60 -5.69 -10.77
C LYS A 424 0.45 -6.04 -9.71
N HIS A 425 1.68 -5.60 -9.91
CA HIS A 425 2.85 -5.89 -9.07
C HIS A 425 3.41 -4.60 -8.50
N ASN A 426 4.08 -4.67 -7.35
CA ASN A 426 4.74 -3.51 -6.75
C ASN A 426 6.05 -3.19 -7.47
N ASP A 427 6.84 -4.22 -7.79
CA ASP A 427 8.12 -4.11 -8.50
C ASP A 427 7.96 -4.53 -9.95
N LEU A 428 8.28 -3.63 -10.89
CA LEU A 428 7.99 -3.85 -12.30
C LEU A 428 8.81 -2.93 -13.23
N LEU A 429 8.81 -3.27 -14.50
CA LEU A 429 9.42 -2.47 -15.56
C LEU A 429 8.36 -1.73 -16.36
N VAL A 430 8.46 -0.39 -16.42
CA VAL A 430 7.53 0.47 -17.15
C VAL A 430 8.13 0.89 -18.49
N PRO A 431 7.49 0.56 -19.64
CA PRO A 431 8.02 0.90 -20.94
C PRO A 431 7.98 2.41 -21.21
N TRP A 432 9.06 2.93 -21.79
CA TRP A 432 9.15 4.27 -22.35
C TRP A 432 9.37 4.18 -23.85
N LYS A 433 8.41 4.66 -24.64
CA LYS A 433 8.49 4.67 -26.10
C LYS A 433 9.02 6.01 -26.58
N LEU A 434 10.20 6.02 -27.18
CA LEU A 434 10.73 7.20 -27.86
C LEU A 434 9.91 7.47 -29.14
N ARG A 435 9.24 8.63 -29.19
CA ARG A 435 8.60 9.10 -30.43
C ARG A 435 9.68 9.74 -31.31
N LYS A 436 9.83 9.28 -32.55
CA LYS A 436 10.71 9.93 -33.52
C LYS A 436 10.16 11.32 -33.86
N ILE A 437 10.98 12.35 -33.78
CA ILE A 437 10.78 13.61 -34.46
C ILE A 437 10.86 13.29 -35.96
N LYS A 438 9.84 13.69 -36.70
CA LYS A 438 9.77 13.48 -38.16
C LYS A 438 10.84 14.32 -38.83
N GLU A 439 12.03 13.81 -38.99
CA GLU A 439 13.01 14.27 -39.94
C GLU A 439 13.40 13.09 -40.87
N ASN A 440 13.06 13.25 -42.12
CA ASN A 440 13.39 12.41 -43.30
C ASN A 440 12.90 10.94 -43.32
N LYS A 441 11.98 10.72 -44.27
CA LYS A 441 11.64 9.40 -44.81
C LYS A 441 12.89 8.75 -45.44
N LEU A 442 13.48 7.80 -44.76
CA LEU A 442 14.29 6.69 -45.31
C LEU A 442 15.17 6.13 -44.17
N GLU A 443 14.60 5.22 -43.40
CA GLU A 443 15.30 4.11 -42.78
C GLU A 443 14.34 3.36 -41.86
N ASN A 444 14.16 2.07 -42.11
CA ASN A 444 13.45 1.13 -41.25
C ASN A 444 14.28 0.92 -39.94
N GLN A 445 14.13 1.83 -38.96
CA GLN A 445 14.68 1.60 -37.63
C GLN A 445 13.54 1.37 -36.64
N SER A 446 13.65 0.28 -35.90
CA SER A 446 12.73 -0.16 -34.85
C SER A 446 12.47 0.94 -33.81
N ASN A 447 11.20 1.10 -33.40
CA ASN A 447 10.83 1.93 -32.25
C ASN A 447 11.57 1.40 -30.99
N THR A 448 12.57 2.14 -30.52
CA THR A 448 13.31 1.75 -29.32
C THR A 448 12.41 1.95 -28.10
N THR A 449 12.10 0.86 -27.42
CA THR A 449 11.39 0.87 -26.14
C THR A 449 12.42 0.66 -25.03
N LEU A 450 12.52 1.62 -24.11
CA LEU A 450 13.35 1.53 -22.92
C LEU A 450 12.49 1.13 -21.73
N LEU A 451 13.01 0.33 -20.83
CA LEU A 451 12.29 -0.18 -19.67
C LEU A 451 12.83 0.48 -18.40
N ARG A 452 11.95 1.14 -17.66
CA ARG A 452 12.30 1.81 -16.39
C ARG A 452 11.79 1.01 -15.22
N TYR A 453 12.64 0.75 -14.25
CA TYR A 453 12.24 0.13 -12.99
C TYR A 453 11.41 1.09 -12.14
N TYR A 454 10.33 0.56 -11.57
CA TYR A 454 9.46 1.20 -10.59
C TYR A 454 9.09 0.23 -9.48
N HIS A 455 9.10 0.73 -8.28
CA HIS A 455 8.36 0.21 -7.15
C HIS A 455 7.12 1.08 -6.97
N VAL A 456 5.90 0.56 -7.21
CA VAL A 456 4.67 1.32 -7.04
C VAL A 456 4.09 1.04 -5.66
N PHE A 457 3.79 2.10 -4.92
CA PHE A 457 3.48 2.07 -3.50
C PHE A 457 2.01 1.77 -3.23
N GLU A 458 1.74 0.94 -2.24
CA GLU A 458 0.42 0.73 -1.68
C GLU A 458 0.01 1.91 -0.77
N GLU A 459 -1.28 1.99 -0.42
CA GLU A 459 -1.77 3.01 0.51
C GLU A 459 -1.14 2.81 1.89
N GLY A 460 -0.53 3.87 2.43
CA GLY A 460 0.14 3.86 3.73
C GLY A 460 1.63 3.46 3.68
N GLU A 461 2.10 2.80 2.62
CA GLU A 461 3.49 2.34 2.53
C GLU A 461 4.51 3.49 2.56
N LEU A 462 4.19 4.64 1.94
CA LEU A 462 5.07 5.81 2.02
C LEU A 462 5.08 6.42 3.42
N ASP A 463 3.96 6.41 4.11
CA ASP A 463 3.85 6.88 5.49
C ASP A 463 4.72 6.03 6.42
N GLU A 464 4.64 4.70 6.26
CA GLU A 464 5.48 3.73 6.98
C GLU A 464 6.97 3.94 6.70
N LEU A 465 7.34 4.18 5.43
CA LEU A 465 8.72 4.45 5.05
C LEU A 465 9.23 5.75 5.68
N CYS A 466 8.35 6.74 5.91
CA CYS A 466 8.66 8.03 6.53
C CYS A 466 8.54 8.00 8.07
N ASP A 467 8.12 6.89 8.67
CA ASP A 467 8.16 6.69 10.12
C ASP A 467 9.62 6.48 10.57
N PHE A 468 10.34 7.57 10.63
CA PHE A 468 11.77 7.63 10.90
C PHE A 468 12.03 8.39 12.21
N PRO A 469 13.01 8.01 13.05
CA PRO A 469 13.17 8.55 14.41
C PRO A 469 13.17 10.07 14.52
N ASP A 470 13.66 10.76 13.49
CA ASP A 470 13.79 12.23 13.47
C ASP A 470 12.72 12.91 12.59
N LEU A 471 11.74 12.17 12.07
CA LEU A 471 10.69 12.70 11.20
C LEU A 471 9.30 12.46 11.77
N VAL A 472 8.42 13.42 11.61
CA VAL A 472 7.00 13.29 11.91
C VAL A 472 6.21 13.56 10.64
N VAL A 473 5.32 12.66 10.27
CA VAL A 473 4.38 12.86 9.16
C VAL A 473 3.33 13.88 9.58
N GLU A 474 3.30 15.06 8.95
CA GLU A 474 2.33 16.13 9.21
C GLU A 474 1.08 15.98 8.32
N ASP A 475 1.23 15.49 7.09
CA ASP A 475 0.13 15.32 6.13
C ASP A 475 0.44 14.17 5.17
N SER A 476 -0.60 13.42 4.79
CA SER A 476 -0.54 12.36 3.79
C SER A 476 -1.75 12.45 2.87
N PHE A 477 -1.54 12.45 1.55
CA PHE A 477 -2.61 12.61 0.57
C PHE A 477 -2.29 11.92 -0.75
N TYR A 478 -3.34 11.70 -1.54
CA TYR A 478 -3.22 11.20 -2.91
C TYR A 478 -3.41 12.34 -3.90
N GLU A 479 -2.49 12.48 -4.87
CA GLU A 479 -2.57 13.47 -5.95
C GLU A 479 -2.15 12.86 -7.30
N GLU A 480 -3.05 12.86 -8.27
CA GLU A 480 -2.79 12.49 -9.68
C GLU A 480 -1.99 11.18 -9.84
N GLY A 481 -2.40 10.12 -9.15
CA GLY A 481 -1.75 8.81 -9.24
C GLY A 481 -0.53 8.64 -8.35
N ASN A 482 -0.34 9.51 -7.37
CA ASN A 482 0.79 9.47 -6.46
C ASN A 482 0.34 9.51 -5.00
N TRP A 483 1.04 8.80 -4.15
CA TRP A 483 1.05 9.02 -2.71
C TRP A 483 2.03 10.13 -2.38
N CYS A 484 1.61 11.03 -1.54
CA CYS A 484 2.34 12.23 -1.15
C CYS A 484 2.37 12.33 0.37
N VAL A 485 3.55 12.58 0.94
CA VAL A 485 3.73 12.76 2.38
C VAL A 485 4.49 14.05 2.64
N VAL A 486 4.01 14.83 3.61
CA VAL A 486 4.73 15.97 4.17
C VAL A 486 5.28 15.56 5.53
N CYS A 487 6.60 15.52 5.64
CA CYS A 487 7.29 15.25 6.88
C CYS A 487 7.90 16.53 7.47
N LYS A 488 7.99 16.57 8.81
CA LYS A 488 8.72 17.60 9.56
C LYS A 488 9.82 16.95 10.38
N LYS A 489 11.00 17.55 10.37
CA LYS A 489 12.08 17.14 11.25
C LYS A 489 11.83 17.65 12.68
N VAL A 490 11.95 16.74 13.65
CA VAL A 490 11.81 17.01 15.09
C VAL A 490 13.05 17.70 15.64
#